data_d0970db9de482fb44fb828025c7e24d8
#
_entry.id   d0970db9de482fb44fb828025c7e24d8
#
_cell.length_a   1.000
_cell.length_b   1.000
_cell.length_c   1.000
_cell.angle_alpha   90.00
_cell.angle_beta   90.00
_cell.angle_gamma   90.00
#
_symmetry.space_group_name_H-M   'P 1'
#
loop_
_entity.id
_entity.type
_entity.pdbx_description
1 polymer ?
#
loop_
_entity_poly.entity_id
_entity_poly.type
_entity_poly.pdbx_seq_one_letter_code
_entity_poly.pdbx_strand_id
1 'polypeptide(L)'
;EGLIGYWPFDDQSETTQDLSENGNDGTVNGEPEWVAGHSGFAGDSAIQFDGQDDSVTTEVSLLNDLAELTLSFWILMPEQQEGNRKGLIGQNDAVEYGMINPTTMQYWTPAGNINVNYGPTIDEWTHVAVVVNSDGFVVYSNGEVVGETGGGGPVSSGDTFNMGGDGIYDATGNFFLGSMDDVAVYNIALSPDDIAALASGDAVPIARATQVVPGLIAYWPFDGNIDDAIGDNHGEAMGTDDIG
;
A
#
# COMPACT_ATOMS: atom_id res chain seq x y z
N GLU A 1 9.16 9.41 7.10
CA GLU A 1 9.17 9.16 8.55
C GLU A 1 7.90 8.40 8.92
N GLY A 2 7.98 7.43 9.84
CA GLY A 2 6.80 6.65 10.27
C GLY A 2 6.46 5.43 9.43
N LEU A 3 7.15 5.14 8.33
CA LEU A 3 6.96 3.94 7.53
C LEU A 3 7.44 2.72 8.32
N ILE A 4 6.55 1.72 8.50
CA ILE A 4 6.82 0.50 9.25
C ILE A 4 6.69 -0.79 8.44
N GLY A 5 6.17 -0.72 7.23
CA GLY A 5 6.14 -1.80 6.24
C GLY A 5 5.93 -1.23 4.84
N TYR A 6 6.63 -1.78 3.84
CA TYR A 6 6.46 -1.41 2.44
C TYR A 6 6.79 -2.58 1.51
N TRP A 7 5.82 -3.03 0.76
CA TRP A 7 5.93 -4.12 -0.20
C TRP A 7 5.52 -3.63 -1.59
N PRO A 8 6.50 -3.29 -2.47
CA PRO A 8 6.23 -2.86 -3.85
C PRO A 8 5.90 -4.02 -4.78
N PHE A 9 6.16 -5.27 -4.38
CA PHE A 9 5.98 -6.48 -5.19
C PHE A 9 6.84 -6.58 -6.47
N ASP A 10 7.88 -5.76 -6.59
CA ASP A 10 8.79 -5.75 -7.74
C ASP A 10 9.74 -6.95 -7.79
N ASP A 11 9.93 -7.62 -6.67
CA ASP A 11 10.86 -8.74 -6.52
C ASP A 11 10.34 -10.06 -7.13
N GLN A 12 9.04 -10.17 -7.38
CA GLN A 12 8.37 -11.33 -8.00
C GLN A 12 8.83 -12.67 -7.40
N SER A 13 8.88 -12.76 -6.08
CA SER A 13 9.45 -13.91 -5.38
C SER A 13 8.48 -14.51 -4.37
N GLU A 14 8.75 -15.75 -3.92
CA GLU A 14 7.97 -16.45 -2.88
C GLU A 14 8.05 -15.75 -1.51
N THR A 15 9.02 -14.86 -1.33
CA THR A 15 9.15 -13.99 -0.16
C THR A 15 9.30 -12.57 -0.65
N THR A 16 8.26 -11.76 -0.54
CA THR A 16 8.33 -10.35 -0.91
C THR A 16 9.00 -9.53 0.19
N GLN A 17 9.91 -8.66 -0.23
CA GLN A 17 10.75 -7.89 0.71
C GLN A 17 10.00 -6.68 1.25
N ASP A 18 10.13 -6.46 2.57
CA ASP A 18 9.77 -5.20 3.21
C ASP A 18 10.88 -4.16 3.01
N LEU A 19 10.61 -3.16 2.18
CA LEU A 19 11.56 -2.08 1.90
C LEU A 19 11.50 -0.91 2.90
N SER A 20 10.74 -1.04 4.00
CA SER A 20 10.69 -0.05 5.08
C SER A 20 11.90 -0.07 6.01
N GLU A 21 12.84 -1.01 5.80
CA GLU A 21 14.01 -1.27 6.66
C GLU A 21 13.66 -1.95 8.01
N ASN A 22 12.41 -2.34 8.26
CA ASN A 22 12.03 -3.03 9.51
C ASN A 22 12.10 -4.56 9.39
N GLY A 23 12.23 -5.09 8.17
CA GLY A 23 12.42 -6.52 7.91
C GLY A 23 11.15 -7.35 8.12
N ASN A 24 10.00 -6.77 7.85
CA ASN A 24 8.70 -7.45 7.92
C ASN A 24 8.36 -8.14 6.58
N ASP A 25 9.29 -8.95 6.07
CA ASP A 25 9.12 -9.64 4.80
C ASP A 25 7.84 -10.48 4.80
N GLY A 26 7.18 -10.56 3.63
CA GLY A 26 5.95 -11.31 3.44
C GLY A 26 6.17 -12.65 2.75
N THR A 27 5.55 -13.70 3.24
CA THR A 27 5.49 -15.00 2.55
C THR A 27 4.31 -15.01 1.60
N VAL A 28 4.58 -15.28 0.32
CA VAL A 28 3.56 -15.41 -0.73
C VAL A 28 2.97 -16.81 -0.66
N ASN A 29 1.66 -16.93 -0.50
CA ASN A 29 0.91 -18.17 -0.42
C ASN A 29 -0.02 -18.30 -1.62
N GLY A 30 -0.41 -19.52 -1.93
CA GLY A 30 -1.09 -19.84 -3.19
C GLY A 30 -0.09 -19.87 -4.35
N GLU A 31 -0.52 -19.57 -5.50
CA GLU A 31 0.30 -19.42 -6.70
C GLU A 31 -0.13 -18.17 -7.48
N PRO A 32 -0.07 -16.95 -6.84
CA PRO A 32 -0.52 -15.72 -7.48
C PRO A 32 0.30 -15.41 -8.73
N GLU A 33 -0.31 -14.68 -9.65
CA GLU A 33 0.39 -14.22 -10.84
C GLU A 33 1.11 -12.89 -10.59
N TRP A 34 2.23 -12.68 -11.26
CA TRP A 34 2.93 -11.40 -11.30
C TRP A 34 2.55 -10.66 -12.57
N VAL A 35 2.04 -9.45 -12.42
CA VAL A 35 1.55 -8.62 -13.53
C VAL A 35 2.26 -7.28 -13.56
N ALA A 36 2.00 -6.47 -14.59
CA ALA A 36 2.53 -5.09 -14.64
C ALA A 36 1.94 -4.24 -13.50
N GLY A 37 2.78 -3.48 -12.84
CA GLY A 37 2.39 -2.59 -11.74
C GLY A 37 1.58 -1.38 -12.20
N HIS A 38 1.14 -0.60 -11.21
CA HIS A 38 0.24 0.54 -11.41
C HIS A 38 0.86 1.69 -12.21
N SER A 39 2.17 1.90 -12.12
CA SER A 39 2.86 2.98 -12.81
C SER A 39 3.06 2.74 -14.30
N GLY A 40 3.04 1.48 -14.73
CA GLY A 40 3.32 1.06 -16.11
C GLY A 40 4.76 1.23 -16.55
N PHE A 41 5.70 1.56 -15.65
CA PHE A 41 7.12 1.61 -15.96
C PHE A 41 7.72 0.21 -16.05
N ALA A 42 8.79 0.07 -16.82
CA ALA A 42 9.50 -1.20 -16.93
C ALA A 42 10.17 -1.56 -15.59
N GLY A 43 9.84 -2.74 -15.07
CA GLY A 43 10.33 -3.23 -13.78
C GLY A 43 9.38 -3.00 -12.62
N ASP A 44 8.31 -2.26 -12.83
CA ASP A 44 7.20 -2.11 -11.90
C ASP A 44 6.24 -3.30 -12.03
N SER A 45 6.04 -4.03 -10.96
CA SER A 45 5.26 -5.27 -10.90
C SER A 45 4.26 -5.23 -9.76
N ALA A 46 3.18 -5.96 -9.92
CA ALA A 46 2.14 -6.14 -8.93
C ALA A 46 1.84 -7.62 -8.71
N ILE A 47 1.33 -7.97 -7.54
CA ILE A 47 0.82 -9.30 -7.26
C ILE A 47 -0.67 -9.39 -7.61
N GLN A 48 -1.07 -10.44 -8.35
CA GLN A 48 -2.46 -10.70 -8.71
C GLN A 48 -2.98 -11.94 -7.98
N PHE A 49 -3.96 -11.74 -7.14
CA PHE A 49 -4.65 -12.74 -6.34
C PHE A 49 -5.86 -13.29 -7.09
N ASP A 50 -6.09 -14.60 -7.00
CA ASP A 50 -7.16 -15.32 -7.71
C ASP A 50 -8.52 -15.37 -6.96
N GLY A 51 -8.56 -14.87 -5.72
CA GLY A 51 -9.74 -14.87 -4.87
C GLY A 51 -10.10 -16.21 -4.24
N GLN A 52 -9.20 -17.21 -4.28
CA GLN A 52 -9.43 -18.57 -3.77
C GLN A 52 -8.51 -18.95 -2.61
N ASP A 53 -7.18 -18.84 -2.79
CA ASP A 53 -6.20 -19.23 -1.79
C ASP A 53 -4.88 -18.41 -1.83
N ASP A 54 -4.83 -17.38 -2.68
CA ASP A 54 -3.70 -16.48 -2.75
C ASP A 54 -3.70 -15.45 -1.62
N SER A 55 -2.57 -15.28 -0.97
CA SER A 55 -2.36 -14.25 0.06
C SER A 55 -0.88 -13.96 0.26
N VAL A 56 -0.58 -12.85 0.93
CA VAL A 56 0.74 -12.57 1.49
C VAL A 56 0.61 -12.43 2.99
N THR A 57 1.37 -13.23 3.74
CA THR A 57 1.34 -13.24 5.21
C THR A 57 2.68 -12.82 5.77
N THR A 58 2.67 -11.90 6.75
CA THR A 58 3.86 -11.59 7.55
C THR A 58 3.85 -12.41 8.84
N GLU A 59 4.97 -12.55 9.49
CA GLU A 59 5.04 -13.23 10.78
C GLU A 59 4.92 -12.27 11.97
N VAL A 60 4.49 -11.02 11.73
CA VAL A 60 4.48 -9.95 12.72
C VAL A 60 3.10 -9.36 12.95
N SER A 61 2.79 -9.04 14.21
CA SER A 61 1.61 -8.26 14.60
C SER A 61 1.90 -6.77 14.42
N LEU A 62 2.01 -6.34 13.17
CA LEU A 62 2.52 -5.04 12.75
C LEU A 62 1.68 -3.86 13.27
N LEU A 63 0.37 -4.05 13.44
CA LEU A 63 -0.59 -2.99 13.76
C LEU A 63 -0.87 -2.86 15.26
N ASN A 64 -0.12 -3.59 16.12
CA ASN A 64 -0.30 -3.53 17.56
C ASN A 64 0.26 -2.25 18.17
N ASP A 65 -0.43 -1.76 19.20
CA ASP A 65 -0.01 -0.62 20.05
C ASP A 65 0.23 0.70 19.29
N LEU A 66 -0.39 0.85 18.12
CA LEU A 66 -0.31 2.08 17.34
C LEU A 66 -1.31 3.13 17.88
N ALA A 67 -0.87 4.38 18.03
CA ALA A 67 -1.73 5.52 18.34
C ALA A 67 -2.38 6.10 17.08
N GLU A 68 -1.65 6.04 15.98
CA GLU A 68 -2.05 6.51 14.65
C GLU A 68 -1.65 5.47 13.62
N LEU A 69 -2.31 5.47 12.48
CA LEU A 69 -2.08 4.51 11.42
C LEU A 69 -2.41 5.15 10.07
N THR A 70 -1.59 4.88 9.07
CA THR A 70 -1.98 5.02 7.66
C THR A 70 -1.70 3.71 6.93
N LEU A 71 -2.71 3.22 6.22
CA LEU A 71 -2.59 2.14 5.24
C LEU A 71 -2.75 2.80 3.86
N SER A 72 -1.85 2.49 2.91
CA SER A 72 -1.84 3.07 1.57
C SER A 72 -1.40 2.01 0.58
N PHE A 73 -2.14 1.84 -0.52
CA PHE A 73 -1.84 0.83 -1.55
C PHE A 73 -2.61 1.08 -2.83
N TRP A 74 -2.17 0.46 -3.91
CA TRP A 74 -2.88 0.43 -5.18
C TRP A 74 -3.62 -0.89 -5.36
N ILE A 75 -4.82 -0.85 -5.94
CA ILE A 75 -5.59 -2.04 -6.31
C ILE A 75 -6.16 -1.92 -7.72
N LEU A 76 -6.25 -3.07 -8.39
CA LEU A 76 -6.96 -3.24 -9.64
C LEU A 76 -7.89 -4.44 -9.52
N MET A 77 -9.20 -4.22 -9.73
CA MET A 77 -10.20 -5.29 -9.72
C MET A 77 -10.62 -5.59 -11.15
N PRO A 78 -10.43 -6.84 -11.67
CA PRO A 78 -10.85 -7.20 -13.02
C PRO A 78 -12.38 -7.32 -13.13
N GLU A 79 -13.04 -7.56 -12.02
CA GLU A 79 -14.50 -7.67 -11.89
C GLU A 79 -14.96 -7.34 -10.47
N GLN A 80 -16.24 -7.23 -10.25
CA GLN A 80 -16.80 -7.03 -8.91
C GLN A 80 -16.51 -8.25 -8.02
N GLN A 81 -16.13 -7.99 -6.78
CA GLN A 81 -15.94 -9.05 -5.79
C GLN A 81 -17.24 -9.81 -5.55
N GLU A 82 -17.21 -11.11 -5.64
CA GLU A 82 -18.35 -11.95 -5.28
C GLU A 82 -18.37 -12.26 -3.78
N GLY A 83 -19.58 -12.34 -3.22
CA GLY A 83 -19.79 -12.70 -1.83
C GLY A 83 -19.65 -11.53 -0.86
N ASN A 84 -19.45 -11.89 0.40
CA ASN A 84 -19.27 -10.94 1.50
C ASN A 84 -17.86 -11.11 2.07
N ARG A 85 -17.28 -10.00 2.50
CA ARG A 85 -15.97 -9.93 3.12
C ARG A 85 -14.84 -10.47 2.24
N LYS A 86 -14.12 -9.55 1.64
CA LYS A 86 -12.86 -9.79 0.93
C LYS A 86 -11.79 -8.93 1.60
N GLY A 87 -10.83 -9.58 2.23
CA GLY A 87 -9.75 -8.89 2.93
C GLY A 87 -8.77 -8.29 1.93
N LEU A 88 -8.51 -7.00 2.05
CA LEU A 88 -7.46 -6.33 1.28
C LEU A 88 -6.16 -6.34 2.06
N ILE A 89 -6.11 -5.62 3.17
CA ILE A 89 -4.95 -5.60 4.07
C ILE A 89 -5.42 -5.51 5.51
N GLY A 90 -4.66 -6.07 6.44
CA GLY A 90 -5.00 -5.96 7.85
C GLY A 90 -4.42 -7.04 8.74
N GLN A 91 -4.93 -7.06 9.95
CA GLN A 91 -4.58 -7.99 11.02
C GLN A 91 -5.88 -8.34 11.74
N ASN A 92 -6.26 -9.62 11.70
CA ASN A 92 -7.53 -10.10 12.24
C ASN A 92 -7.73 -9.66 13.69
N ASP A 93 -8.97 -9.26 14.04
CA ASP A 93 -9.35 -8.75 15.36
C ASP A 93 -8.56 -7.49 15.85
N ALA A 94 -7.77 -6.87 15.00
CA ALA A 94 -7.08 -5.61 15.28
C ALA A 94 -7.50 -4.50 14.33
N VAL A 95 -7.16 -4.66 13.06
CA VAL A 95 -7.51 -3.76 11.97
C VAL A 95 -7.82 -4.61 10.74
N GLU A 96 -9.03 -4.50 10.24
CA GLU A 96 -9.50 -5.24 9.07
C GLU A 96 -9.97 -4.25 8.02
N TYR A 97 -9.30 -4.24 6.87
CA TYR A 97 -9.65 -3.38 5.76
C TYR A 97 -9.92 -4.20 4.49
N GLY A 98 -11.08 -4.00 3.90
CA GLY A 98 -11.47 -4.75 2.71
C GLY A 98 -12.88 -4.46 2.23
N MET A 99 -13.36 -5.29 1.31
CA MET A 99 -14.71 -5.24 0.76
C MET A 99 -15.68 -6.04 1.62
N ILE A 100 -16.64 -5.39 2.27
CA ILE A 100 -17.69 -6.08 3.04
C ILE A 100 -18.80 -6.65 2.14
N ASN A 101 -18.96 -6.09 0.96
CA ASN A 101 -19.81 -6.55 -0.13
C ASN A 101 -19.28 -5.95 -1.46
N PRO A 102 -19.84 -6.30 -2.64
CA PRO A 102 -19.28 -5.87 -3.92
C PRO A 102 -19.11 -4.36 -4.16
N THR A 103 -19.76 -3.51 -3.36
CA THR A 103 -19.77 -2.05 -3.57
C THR A 103 -19.38 -1.24 -2.34
N THR A 104 -19.07 -1.91 -1.22
CA THR A 104 -18.81 -1.23 0.05
C THR A 104 -17.48 -1.68 0.61
N MET A 105 -16.55 -0.74 0.75
CA MET A 105 -15.33 -0.92 1.51
C MET A 105 -15.58 -0.66 2.99
N GLN A 106 -14.94 -1.44 3.84
CA GLN A 106 -15.01 -1.29 5.29
C GLN A 106 -13.60 -1.25 5.88
N TYR A 107 -13.33 -0.25 6.69
CA TYR A 107 -12.29 -0.29 7.70
C TYR A 107 -12.96 -0.63 9.04
N TRP A 108 -12.50 -1.69 9.67
CA TRP A 108 -13.07 -2.17 10.93
C TRP A 108 -11.99 -2.41 11.98
N THR A 109 -12.34 -2.08 13.23
CA THR A 109 -11.60 -2.47 14.45
C THR A 109 -12.60 -2.79 15.54
N PRO A 110 -12.22 -3.49 16.61
CA PRO A 110 -13.09 -3.68 17.78
C PRO A 110 -13.56 -2.37 18.42
N ALA A 111 -12.89 -1.26 18.18
CA ALA A 111 -13.24 0.06 18.71
C ALA A 111 -14.21 0.86 17.82
N GLY A 112 -14.41 0.47 16.57
CA GLY A 112 -15.31 1.15 15.64
C GLY A 112 -15.05 0.81 14.18
N ASN A 113 -15.92 1.30 13.30
CA ASN A 113 -15.79 1.04 11.86
C ASN A 113 -16.31 2.19 11.02
N ILE A 114 -15.88 2.24 9.75
CA ILE A 114 -16.47 3.05 8.70
C ILE A 114 -16.81 2.18 7.49
N ASN A 115 -17.99 2.36 6.94
CA ASN A 115 -18.42 1.76 5.68
C ASN A 115 -18.52 2.86 4.62
N VAL A 116 -17.78 2.71 3.55
CA VAL A 116 -17.79 3.63 2.43
C VAL A 116 -18.43 2.93 1.24
N ASN A 117 -19.55 3.45 0.77
CA ASN A 117 -20.25 2.96 -0.44
C ASN A 117 -19.47 3.42 -1.67
N TYR A 118 -18.31 2.86 -1.84
CA TYR A 118 -17.41 3.13 -2.92
C TYR A 118 -16.69 1.81 -3.26
N GLY A 119 -16.76 1.44 -4.51
CA GLY A 119 -15.94 0.36 -5.06
C GLY A 119 -14.93 0.96 -6.03
N PRO A 120 -13.69 0.48 -6.06
CA PRO A 120 -12.74 0.84 -7.11
C PRO A 120 -13.34 0.62 -8.50
N THR A 121 -12.92 1.41 -9.48
CA THR A 121 -13.35 1.21 -10.86
C THR A 121 -12.81 -0.12 -11.39
N ILE A 122 -13.65 -0.88 -12.10
CA ILE A 122 -13.24 -2.15 -12.71
C ILE A 122 -12.23 -1.89 -13.82
N ASP A 123 -11.18 -2.73 -13.89
CA ASP A 123 -10.07 -2.66 -14.85
C ASP A 123 -9.25 -1.35 -14.80
N GLU A 124 -9.33 -0.61 -13.70
CA GLU A 124 -8.53 0.61 -13.50
C GLU A 124 -7.77 0.54 -12.18
N TRP A 125 -6.49 0.89 -12.19
CA TRP A 125 -5.74 1.08 -10.98
C TRP A 125 -6.33 2.21 -10.12
N THR A 126 -6.55 1.92 -8.87
CA THR A 126 -7.11 2.86 -7.90
C THR A 126 -6.21 2.90 -6.68
N HIS A 127 -5.70 4.08 -6.35
CA HIS A 127 -5.03 4.29 -5.07
C HIS A 127 -6.05 4.36 -3.95
N VAL A 128 -5.83 3.61 -2.89
CA VAL A 128 -6.69 3.57 -1.70
C VAL A 128 -5.83 3.84 -0.47
N ALA A 129 -6.31 4.73 0.40
CA ALA A 129 -5.68 4.91 1.70
C ALA A 129 -6.71 5.09 2.81
N VAL A 130 -6.33 4.69 4.02
CA VAL A 130 -7.07 4.99 5.24
C VAL A 130 -6.12 5.58 6.27
N VAL A 131 -6.49 6.76 6.79
CA VAL A 131 -5.76 7.46 7.84
C VAL A 131 -6.58 7.37 9.12
N VAL A 132 -5.94 7.00 10.20
CA VAL A 132 -6.55 6.83 11.53
C VAL A 132 -5.75 7.61 12.56
N ASN A 133 -6.46 8.37 13.38
CA ASN A 133 -5.89 9.07 14.52
C ASN A 133 -6.93 9.20 15.65
N SER A 134 -6.66 10.03 16.66
CA SER A 134 -7.58 10.27 17.79
C SER A 134 -8.93 10.89 17.37
N ASP A 135 -9.02 11.50 16.20
CA ASP A 135 -10.23 12.17 15.71
C ASP A 135 -11.14 11.20 14.96
N GLY A 136 -10.60 10.10 14.43
CA GLY A 136 -11.35 9.05 13.75
C GLY A 136 -10.65 8.49 12.52
N PHE A 137 -11.45 8.11 11.54
CA PHE A 137 -11.02 7.51 10.27
C PHE A 137 -11.29 8.44 9.11
N VAL A 138 -10.34 8.54 8.18
CA VAL A 138 -10.52 9.19 6.88
C VAL A 138 -10.09 8.22 5.78
N VAL A 139 -11.00 7.92 4.85
CA VAL A 139 -10.76 7.03 3.71
C VAL A 139 -10.60 7.85 2.45
N TYR A 140 -9.56 7.55 1.70
CA TYR A 140 -9.21 8.21 0.45
C TYR A 140 -9.27 7.24 -0.73
N SER A 141 -9.62 7.78 -1.90
CA SER A 141 -9.50 7.13 -3.19
C SER A 141 -8.89 8.09 -4.18
N ASN A 142 -7.81 7.68 -4.84
CA ASN A 142 -7.04 8.52 -5.77
C ASN A 142 -6.71 9.92 -5.18
N GLY A 143 -6.33 9.95 -3.91
CA GLY A 143 -5.98 11.17 -3.19
C GLY A 143 -7.17 11.99 -2.63
N GLU A 144 -8.40 11.68 -3.01
CA GLU A 144 -9.60 12.41 -2.60
C GLU A 144 -10.34 11.69 -1.45
N VAL A 145 -10.88 12.46 -0.49
CA VAL A 145 -11.66 11.90 0.62
C VAL A 145 -12.99 11.34 0.12
N VAL A 146 -13.23 10.04 0.36
CA VAL A 146 -14.48 9.35 0.01
C VAL A 146 -15.33 8.99 1.23
N GLY A 147 -14.78 9.10 2.43
CA GLY A 147 -15.52 8.90 3.67
C GLY A 147 -14.72 9.29 4.90
N GLU A 148 -15.44 9.72 5.93
CA GLU A 148 -14.85 10.04 7.23
C GLU A 148 -15.80 9.72 8.37
N THR A 149 -15.27 9.36 9.54
CA THR A 149 -16.06 9.18 10.77
C THR A 149 -15.21 9.43 12.00
N GLY A 150 -15.83 9.90 13.06
CA GLY A 150 -15.19 10.04 14.36
C GLY A 150 -15.22 8.74 15.17
N GLY A 151 -14.25 8.58 16.03
CA GLY A 151 -14.14 7.46 16.97
C GLY A 151 -13.54 6.19 16.36
N GLY A 152 -13.12 5.30 17.21
CA GLY A 152 -12.36 4.12 16.85
C GLY A 152 -10.85 4.38 16.84
N GLY A 153 -10.08 3.37 16.49
CA GLY A 153 -8.63 3.42 16.43
C GLY A 153 -8.05 2.02 16.29
N PRO A 154 -6.76 1.88 16.00
CA PRO A 154 -6.11 0.58 15.98
C PRO A 154 -6.26 -0.10 17.35
N VAL A 155 -6.43 -1.42 17.33
CA VAL A 155 -6.51 -2.27 18.51
C VAL A 155 -5.54 -3.43 18.30
N SER A 156 -4.90 -3.89 19.37
CA SER A 156 -3.96 -5.01 19.29
C SER A 156 -4.66 -6.36 19.28
N SER A 157 -4.12 -7.32 18.53
CA SER A 157 -4.54 -8.72 18.53
C SER A 157 -3.33 -9.67 18.59
N GLY A 158 -3.58 -10.98 18.66
CA GLY A 158 -2.54 -12.01 18.60
C GLY A 158 -2.20 -12.45 17.16
N ASP A 159 -2.91 -11.93 16.17
CA ASP A 159 -2.75 -12.32 14.77
C ASP A 159 -1.65 -11.51 14.07
N THR A 160 -1.31 -11.91 12.86
CA THR A 160 -0.27 -11.27 12.03
C THR A 160 -0.88 -10.35 10.98
N PHE A 161 -0.08 -9.44 10.44
CA PHE A 161 -0.48 -8.57 9.32
C PHE A 161 -0.45 -9.34 8.01
N ASN A 162 -1.51 -9.22 7.20
CA ASN A 162 -1.69 -9.96 5.97
C ASN A 162 -2.24 -9.08 4.85
N MET A 163 -2.10 -9.55 3.61
CA MET A 163 -2.54 -8.88 2.39
C MET A 163 -3.21 -9.89 1.45
N GLY A 164 -4.31 -9.50 0.79
CA GLY A 164 -5.03 -10.32 -0.17
C GLY A 164 -6.01 -11.33 0.42
N GLY A 165 -6.22 -11.35 1.73
CA GLY A 165 -7.08 -12.31 2.45
C GLY A 165 -6.34 -13.03 3.55
N ASP A 166 -6.87 -14.16 3.99
CA ASP A 166 -6.28 -15.10 4.96
C ASP A 166 -5.76 -14.43 6.22
N GLY A 167 -6.61 -14.29 7.24
CA GLY A 167 -6.24 -13.62 8.50
C GLY A 167 -6.50 -12.11 8.51
N ILE A 168 -7.45 -11.62 7.70
CA ILE A 168 -7.92 -10.23 7.76
C ILE A 168 -9.30 -10.17 8.43
N TYR A 169 -10.37 -10.67 7.85
CA TYR A 169 -11.70 -10.68 8.46
C TYR A 169 -11.99 -11.89 9.32
N ASP A 170 -11.32 -12.99 9.08
CA ASP A 170 -11.38 -14.23 9.83
C ASP A 170 -9.96 -14.84 9.79
N ALA A 171 -9.67 -15.78 10.67
CA ALA A 171 -8.36 -16.43 10.74
C ALA A 171 -7.92 -17.09 9.42
N THR A 172 -8.86 -17.41 8.53
CA THR A 172 -8.61 -18.00 7.20
C THR A 172 -9.68 -17.59 6.20
N GLY A 173 -9.33 -17.59 4.89
CA GLY A 173 -10.29 -17.32 3.83
C GLY A 173 -10.44 -15.82 3.52
N ASN A 174 -11.60 -15.45 2.97
CA ASN A 174 -11.91 -14.07 2.58
C ASN A 174 -10.95 -13.49 1.53
N PHE A 175 -10.49 -14.35 0.63
CA PHE A 175 -9.50 -14.01 -0.40
C PHE A 175 -10.00 -12.96 -1.40
N PHE A 176 -9.15 -12.01 -1.71
CA PHE A 176 -9.37 -10.95 -2.68
C PHE A 176 -9.13 -11.44 -4.11
N LEU A 177 -9.96 -11.02 -5.05
CA LEU A 177 -9.74 -11.23 -6.48
C LEU A 177 -9.28 -9.91 -7.12
N GLY A 178 -8.04 -9.83 -7.57
CA GLY A 178 -7.50 -8.63 -8.21
C GLY A 178 -6.02 -8.43 -7.94
N SER A 179 -5.47 -7.34 -8.42
CA SER A 179 -4.06 -7.03 -8.25
C SER A 179 -3.86 -5.99 -7.15
N MET A 180 -2.71 -6.08 -6.49
CA MET A 180 -2.29 -5.14 -5.44
C MET A 180 -0.84 -4.74 -5.67
N ASP A 181 -0.55 -3.46 -5.38
CA ASP A 181 0.75 -2.86 -5.63
C ASP A 181 1.08 -1.80 -4.57
N ASP A 182 2.36 -1.56 -4.34
CA ASP A 182 2.87 -0.49 -3.45
C ASP A 182 2.18 -0.44 -2.08
N VAL A 183 2.06 -1.58 -1.41
CA VAL A 183 1.45 -1.64 -0.06
C VAL A 183 2.37 -1.02 0.98
N ALA A 184 1.91 0.05 1.61
CA ALA A 184 2.65 0.79 2.63
C ALA A 184 1.86 0.95 3.93
N VAL A 185 2.53 0.77 5.05
CA VAL A 185 1.99 0.92 6.40
C VAL A 185 2.82 1.92 7.18
N TYR A 186 2.15 2.92 7.75
CA TYR A 186 2.77 3.96 8.56
C TYR A 186 2.19 3.95 9.99
N ASN A 187 3.01 4.18 10.99
CA ASN A 187 2.59 4.35 12.38
C ASN A 187 2.28 5.83 12.73
N ILE A 188 1.99 6.62 11.73
CA ILE A 188 1.57 8.02 11.82
C ILE A 188 0.35 8.27 10.94
N ALA A 189 -0.41 9.30 11.24
CA ALA A 189 -1.44 9.84 10.37
C ALA A 189 -0.79 10.74 9.31
N LEU A 190 -0.74 10.26 8.06
CA LEU A 190 -0.26 11.08 6.94
C LEU A 190 -1.22 12.25 6.68
N SER A 191 -0.67 13.37 6.22
CA SER A 191 -1.47 14.52 5.82
C SER A 191 -2.22 14.28 4.50
N PRO A 192 -3.31 15.02 4.21
CA PRO A 192 -3.97 14.92 2.91
C PRO A 192 -3.03 15.20 1.72
N ASP A 193 -2.05 16.09 1.88
CA ASP A 193 -1.07 16.40 0.83
C ASP A 193 -0.11 15.21 0.61
N ASP A 194 0.28 14.49 1.68
CA ASP A 194 1.08 13.27 1.55
C ASP A 194 0.31 12.17 0.83
N ILE A 195 -0.98 11.98 1.16
CA ILE A 195 -1.84 10.99 0.49
C ILE A 195 -2.05 11.36 -0.99
N ALA A 196 -2.25 12.63 -1.30
CA ALA A 196 -2.37 13.09 -2.70
C ALA A 196 -1.07 12.86 -3.48
N ALA A 197 0.09 13.08 -2.87
CA ALA A 197 1.39 12.83 -3.48
C ALA A 197 1.64 11.33 -3.74
N LEU A 198 1.24 10.43 -2.82
CA LEU A 198 1.28 8.98 -3.05
C LEU A 198 0.35 8.57 -4.19
N ALA A 199 -0.87 9.09 -4.22
CA ALA A 199 -1.87 8.78 -5.25
C ALA A 199 -1.52 9.31 -6.65
N SER A 200 -0.73 10.39 -6.74
CA SER A 200 -0.27 10.95 -8.03
C SER A 200 1.04 10.33 -8.52
N GLY A 201 1.73 9.56 -7.68
CA GLY A 201 3.09 9.08 -7.97
C GLY A 201 4.18 10.14 -7.79
N ASP A 202 3.84 11.33 -7.26
CA ASP A 202 4.82 12.37 -6.93
C ASP A 202 5.66 12.03 -5.68
N ALA A 203 5.18 11.07 -4.87
CA ALA A 203 5.90 10.49 -3.76
C ALA A 203 5.86 8.94 -3.84
N VAL A 204 6.93 8.32 -3.36
CA VAL A 204 7.00 6.88 -3.14
C VAL A 204 7.12 6.60 -1.64
N PRO A 205 6.64 5.46 -1.13
CA PRO A 205 6.65 5.16 0.30
C PRO A 205 8.04 5.13 0.95
N ILE A 206 9.10 5.06 0.17
CA ILE A 206 10.48 4.97 0.67
C ILE A 206 10.97 6.36 1.11
N ALA A 207 11.54 6.44 2.30
CA ALA A 207 12.37 7.59 2.67
C ALA A 207 13.54 7.68 1.67
N ARG A 208 13.62 8.76 0.91
CA ARG A 208 14.55 9.04 -0.20
C ARG A 208 16.05 8.87 0.11
N ALA A 209 16.43 8.36 1.27
CA ALA A 209 17.81 8.50 1.74
C ALA A 209 18.74 7.32 1.45
N THR A 210 18.28 6.10 1.12
CA THR A 210 19.19 4.94 1.16
C THR A 210 18.94 3.78 0.20
N GLN A 211 18.09 3.85 -0.77
CA GLN A 211 18.14 2.81 -1.81
C GLN A 211 19.34 3.02 -2.73
N VAL A 212 20.48 2.60 -2.27
CA VAL A 212 21.57 2.24 -3.17
C VAL A 212 21.17 0.92 -3.83
N VAL A 213 20.48 1.00 -4.95
CA VAL A 213 20.27 -0.17 -5.82
C VAL A 213 21.65 -0.79 -6.04
N PRO A 214 21.91 -2.05 -5.67
CA PRO A 214 23.21 -2.65 -5.85
C PRO A 214 23.64 -2.53 -7.30
N GLY A 215 24.73 -1.80 -7.57
CA GLY A 215 25.22 -1.52 -8.92
C GLY A 215 24.75 -0.20 -9.53
N LEU A 216 23.87 0.57 -8.88
CA LEU A 216 23.55 1.92 -9.30
C LEU A 216 24.77 2.82 -9.07
N ILE A 217 25.27 3.43 -10.14
CA ILE A 217 26.50 4.25 -10.10
C ILE A 217 26.22 5.75 -10.16
N ALA A 218 24.98 6.16 -10.49
CA ALA A 218 24.53 7.55 -10.48
C ALA A 218 23.01 7.61 -10.47
N TYR A 219 22.43 8.61 -9.83
CA TYR A 219 21.00 8.90 -9.83
C TYR A 219 20.74 10.41 -9.82
N TRP A 220 20.05 10.93 -10.82
CA TRP A 220 19.68 12.33 -10.94
C TRP A 220 18.16 12.49 -10.82
N PRO A 221 17.62 12.85 -9.66
CA PRO A 221 16.17 12.99 -9.45
C PRO A 221 15.55 14.18 -10.20
N PHE A 222 16.37 15.16 -10.61
CA PHE A 222 15.93 16.41 -11.26
C PHE A 222 14.90 17.23 -10.44
N ASP A 223 14.87 17.07 -9.13
CA ASP A 223 13.95 17.70 -8.19
C ASP A 223 14.34 19.14 -7.78
N GLY A 224 14.92 19.86 -8.69
CA GLY A 224 15.37 21.26 -8.52
C GLY A 224 16.86 21.48 -8.70
N ASN A 225 17.64 20.43 -8.88
CA ASN A 225 19.05 20.47 -9.20
C ASN A 225 19.45 19.34 -10.17
N ILE A 226 20.71 19.30 -10.54
CA ILE A 226 21.31 18.31 -11.43
C ILE A 226 22.40 17.49 -10.72
N ASP A 227 22.32 17.42 -9.40
CA ASP A 227 23.26 16.68 -8.57
C ASP A 227 22.95 15.17 -8.61
N ASP A 228 24.00 14.36 -8.66
CA ASP A 228 23.93 12.93 -8.45
C ASP A 228 23.68 12.68 -6.95
N ALA A 229 22.52 12.10 -6.64
CA ALA A 229 22.08 11.91 -5.26
C ALA A 229 22.85 10.80 -4.51
N ILE A 230 23.62 9.97 -5.22
CA ILE A 230 24.34 8.83 -4.63
C ILE A 230 25.86 8.82 -4.90
N GLY A 231 26.34 9.69 -5.77
CA GLY A 231 27.75 9.72 -6.16
C GLY A 231 28.25 11.13 -6.49
N ASP A 232 29.39 11.18 -7.15
CA ASP A 232 30.06 12.43 -7.53
C ASP A 232 29.88 12.76 -9.05
N ASN A 233 28.90 12.11 -9.71
CA ASN A 233 28.66 12.28 -11.15
C ASN A 233 27.67 13.41 -11.44
N HIS A 234 27.86 14.57 -10.80
CA HIS A 234 26.94 15.71 -10.97
C HIS A 234 26.78 16.10 -12.42
N GLY A 235 25.56 16.41 -12.82
CA GLY A 235 25.24 16.88 -14.18
C GLY A 235 25.70 18.33 -14.38
N GLU A 236 25.93 18.72 -15.62
CA GLU A 236 26.13 20.13 -16.02
C GLU A 236 24.95 20.56 -16.90
N ALA A 237 24.22 21.59 -16.46
CA ALA A 237 23.12 22.13 -17.25
C ALA A 237 23.72 22.85 -18.50
N MET A 238 23.53 22.26 -19.65
CA MET A 238 23.85 22.91 -20.91
C MET A 238 22.74 23.91 -21.24
N GLY A 239 23.06 25.21 -21.22
CA GLY A 239 22.10 26.26 -21.53
C GLY A 239 21.50 26.09 -22.93
N THR A 240 20.21 26.37 -23.03
CA THR A 240 19.52 26.48 -24.34
C THR A 240 19.77 27.83 -24.98
N ASP A 241 21.03 28.22 -25.09
CA ASP A 241 21.39 29.40 -25.87
C ASP A 241 21.55 28.98 -27.33
N ASP A 242 20.62 29.46 -28.14
CA ASP A 242 20.60 29.41 -29.59
C ASP A 242 20.11 28.14 -30.29
N ILE A 243 18.79 27.99 -30.36
CA ILE A 243 18.19 27.60 -31.64
C ILE A 243 17.66 28.86 -32.30
N GLY A 244 18.53 29.46 -33.12
CA GLY A 244 18.14 30.48 -34.09
C GLY A 244 17.38 29.88 -35.28
#